data_d536dd985cb3d982462da1b7b978f28a
#
_entry.id   d536dd985cb3d982462da1b7b978f28a
#
_cell.length_a   1.000
_cell.length_b   1.000
_cell.length_c   1.000
_cell.angle_alpha   90.00
_cell.angle_beta   90.00
_cell.angle_gamma   90.00
#
_symmetry.space_group_name_H-M   'P 1'
#
loop_
_entity.id
_entity.type
_entity.pdbx_description
1 polymer ?
#
loop_
_entity_poly.entity_id
_entity_poly.type
_entity_poly.pdbx_seq_one_letter_code
_entity_poly.pdbx_strand_id
1 'polypeptide(L)'
;MRVMVWADIEGVAGVTSWEHTGGRTPLYEEGRRLYTEEINAIVRACRRAKVDEIIVVDGHGGGYEGARGFMSLIPDRLEEGARYVLGHAWARYVEPLTQGCDAVLVVGAHAKAGTPGGVLSHT
;
A
#
# COMPACT_ATOMS: atom_id res chain seq x y z
N MET A 1 21.56 1.07 1.79
CA MET A 1 20.51 0.09 1.40
C MET A 1 19.28 0.84 0.94
N ARG A 2 18.76 0.50 -0.21
CA ARG A 2 17.54 1.05 -0.82
C ARG A 2 16.42 0.02 -0.73
N VAL A 3 15.31 0.37 -0.11
CA VAL A 3 14.17 -0.51 0.12
C VAL A 3 12.93 0.02 -0.59
N MET A 4 12.26 -0.83 -1.36
CA MET A 4 10.94 -0.58 -1.88
C MET A 4 9.90 -1.23 -0.96
N VAL A 5 8.90 -0.48 -0.54
CA VAL A 5 7.69 -0.97 0.12
C VAL A 5 6.59 -1.00 -0.92
N TRP A 6 6.19 -2.19 -1.32
CA TRP A 6 5.05 -2.40 -2.20
C TRP A 6 3.82 -2.66 -1.33
N ALA A 7 2.89 -1.74 -1.37
CA ALA A 7 1.78 -1.66 -0.43
C ALA A 7 0.44 -1.96 -1.10
N ASP A 8 -0.42 -2.70 -0.40
CA ASP A 8 -1.77 -3.02 -0.82
C ASP A 8 -2.72 -2.97 0.39
N ILE A 9 -4.02 -2.81 0.19
CA ILE A 9 -4.96 -2.54 1.28
C ILE A 9 -5.68 -3.80 1.79
N GLU A 10 -5.95 -4.77 0.93
CA GLU A 10 -6.82 -5.90 1.25
C GLU A 10 -6.26 -6.83 2.33
N GLY A 11 -4.95 -6.90 2.48
CA GLY A 11 -4.28 -7.71 3.50
C GLY A 11 -3.91 -6.95 4.77
N VAL A 12 -4.30 -5.70 4.89
CA VAL A 12 -4.04 -4.86 6.08
C VAL A 12 -4.85 -5.37 7.28
N ALA A 13 -4.25 -5.34 8.46
CA ALA A 13 -4.92 -5.74 9.69
C ALA A 13 -6.19 -4.89 9.95
N GLY A 14 -7.33 -5.57 10.12
CA GLY A 14 -8.63 -4.92 10.31
C GLY A 14 -9.43 -4.67 9.03
N VAL A 15 -8.84 -4.84 7.86
CA VAL A 15 -9.54 -4.83 6.57
C VAL A 15 -10.17 -6.21 6.35
N THR A 16 -11.50 -6.28 6.37
CA THR A 16 -12.22 -7.57 6.38
C THR A 16 -13.34 -7.66 5.35
N SER A 17 -13.64 -6.57 4.66
CA SER A 17 -14.68 -6.54 3.63
C SER A 17 -14.29 -5.63 2.46
N TRP A 18 -14.93 -5.84 1.32
CA TRP A 18 -14.69 -5.03 0.12
C TRP A 18 -14.98 -3.54 0.32
N GLU A 19 -15.91 -3.20 1.21
CA GLU A 19 -16.24 -1.82 1.54
C GLU A 19 -15.09 -1.05 2.19
N HIS A 20 -14.11 -1.77 2.80
CA HIS A 20 -12.88 -1.16 3.31
C HIS A 20 -11.88 -0.81 2.21
N THR A 21 -12.04 -1.36 1.01
CA THR A 21 -11.02 -1.25 -0.06
C THR A 21 -11.40 -0.27 -1.16
N GLY A 22 -12.62 0.27 -1.15
CA GLY A 22 -13.05 1.23 -2.17
C GLY A 22 -14.45 1.77 -1.95
N GLY A 23 -14.84 2.70 -2.82
CA GLY A 23 -16.15 3.33 -2.79
C GLY A 23 -16.20 4.61 -1.94
N ARG A 24 -17.41 5.11 -1.69
CA ARG A 24 -17.65 6.33 -0.89
C ARG A 24 -18.34 5.98 0.42
N THR A 25 -17.68 5.17 1.23
CA THR A 25 -18.24 4.67 2.49
C THR A 25 -17.37 5.05 3.67
N PRO A 26 -17.92 5.16 4.88
CA PRO A 26 -17.11 5.32 6.10
C PRO A 26 -16.11 4.18 6.31
N LEU A 27 -16.45 2.96 5.88
CA LEU A 27 -15.56 1.80 5.97
C LEU A 27 -14.32 1.96 5.07
N TYR A 28 -14.46 2.56 3.89
CA TYR A 28 -13.29 2.85 3.06
C TYR A 28 -12.36 3.86 3.72
N GLU A 29 -12.90 4.90 4.35
CA GLU A 29 -12.07 5.84 5.12
C GLU A 29 -11.35 5.16 6.30
N GLU A 30 -12.03 4.23 6.98
CA GLU A 30 -11.40 3.39 7.99
C GLU A 30 -10.29 2.51 7.41
N GLY A 31 -10.54 1.84 6.29
CA GLY A 31 -9.55 1.03 5.57
C GLY A 31 -8.33 1.84 5.19
N ARG A 32 -8.50 3.03 4.62
CA ARG A 32 -7.41 3.96 4.29
C ARG A 32 -6.59 4.36 5.51
N ARG A 33 -7.25 4.62 6.63
CA ARG A 33 -6.58 4.96 7.89
C ARG A 33 -5.71 3.81 8.38
N LEU A 34 -6.28 2.59 8.45
CA LEU A 34 -5.56 1.38 8.85
C LEU A 34 -4.36 1.12 7.93
N TYR A 35 -4.57 1.21 6.64
CA TYR A 35 -3.52 1.06 5.62
C TYR A 35 -2.39 2.07 5.81
N THR A 36 -2.72 3.35 5.97
CA THR A 36 -1.72 4.41 6.17
C THR A 36 -0.92 4.20 7.45
N GLU A 37 -1.57 3.79 8.55
CA GLU A 37 -0.90 3.53 9.83
C GLU A 37 0.05 2.33 9.75
N GLU A 38 -0.33 1.25 9.05
CA GLU A 38 0.53 0.10 8.85
C GLU A 38 1.78 0.45 8.03
N ILE A 39 1.61 1.19 6.94
CA ILE A 39 2.72 1.68 6.13
C ILE A 39 3.63 2.62 6.94
N ASN A 40 3.07 3.52 7.72
CA ASN A 40 3.85 4.39 8.61
C ASN A 40 4.68 3.59 9.62
N ALA A 41 4.14 2.51 10.17
CA ALA A 41 4.89 1.63 11.06
C ALA A 41 6.10 0.98 10.36
N ILE A 42 5.93 0.56 9.10
CA ILE A 42 7.03 0.02 8.28
C ILE A 42 8.08 1.08 7.99
N VAL A 43 7.68 2.30 7.60
CA VAL A 43 8.63 3.40 7.35
C VAL A 43 9.44 3.71 8.62
N ARG A 44 8.79 3.81 9.78
CA ARG A 44 9.48 3.98 11.06
C ARG A 44 10.47 2.84 11.36
N ALA A 45 10.09 1.60 11.05
CA ALA A 45 10.98 0.44 11.24
C ALA A 45 12.21 0.51 10.33
N CYS A 46 12.03 0.83 9.04
CA CYS A 46 13.13 1.02 8.09
C CYS A 46 14.08 2.15 8.53
N ARG A 47 13.53 3.27 9.01
CA ARG A 47 14.34 4.37 9.56
C ARG A 47 15.17 3.94 10.78
N ARG A 48 14.57 3.21 11.73
CA ARG A 48 15.32 2.64 12.87
C ARG A 48 16.42 1.69 12.44
N ALA A 49 16.19 0.94 11.35
CA ALA A 49 17.19 0.06 10.73
C ALA A 49 18.24 0.81 9.89
N LYS A 50 18.17 2.15 9.83
CA LYS A 50 19.09 3.02 9.07
C LYS A 50 19.12 2.69 7.57
N VAL A 51 17.96 2.39 7.00
CA VAL A 51 17.79 2.29 5.55
C VAL A 51 18.06 3.66 4.92
N ASP A 52 18.92 3.73 3.91
CA ASP A 52 19.33 5.00 3.29
C ASP A 52 18.23 5.62 2.44
N GLU A 53 17.46 4.81 1.74
CA GLU A 53 16.37 5.25 0.88
C GLU A 53 15.17 4.30 1.00
N ILE A 54 14.00 4.86 1.29
CA ILE A 54 12.73 4.16 1.40
C ILE A 54 11.80 4.69 0.33
N ILE A 55 11.28 3.82 -0.53
CA ILE A 55 10.31 4.16 -1.56
C ILE A 55 9.05 3.35 -1.30
N VAL A 56 7.95 4.02 -0.99
CA VAL A 56 6.64 3.41 -0.80
C VAL A 56 5.82 3.58 -2.08
N VAL A 57 5.31 2.49 -2.62
CA VAL A 57 4.42 2.48 -3.78
C VAL A 57 3.03 2.04 -3.32
N ASP A 58 2.03 2.90 -3.47
CA ASP A 58 0.64 2.50 -3.30
C ASP A 58 0.26 1.57 -4.45
N GLY A 59 0.11 0.29 -4.16
CA GLY A 59 -0.18 -0.75 -5.12
C GLY A 59 -1.66 -1.06 -5.28
N HIS A 60 -2.52 -0.46 -4.43
CA HIS A 60 -3.95 -0.72 -4.48
C HIS A 60 -4.62 -0.01 -5.66
N GLY A 61 -5.14 -0.80 -6.61
CA GLY A 61 -5.78 -0.30 -7.82
C GLY A 61 -7.19 0.25 -7.62
N GLY A 62 -7.82 -0.04 -6.49
CA GLY A 62 -9.13 0.47 -6.11
C GLY A 62 -9.10 1.93 -5.64
N GLY A 63 -10.24 2.42 -5.20
CA GLY A 63 -10.35 3.79 -4.71
C GLY A 63 -11.80 4.30 -4.75
N TYR A 64 -11.96 5.60 -4.70
CA TYR A 64 -13.26 6.24 -4.92
C TYR A 64 -13.74 6.01 -6.35
N GLU A 65 -15.02 5.76 -6.51
CA GLU A 65 -15.64 5.64 -7.83
C GLU A 65 -15.35 6.87 -8.70
N GLY A 66 -14.77 6.63 -9.88
CA GLY A 66 -14.36 7.70 -10.81
C GLY A 66 -13.02 8.38 -10.47
N ALA A 67 -12.36 8.01 -9.38
CA ALA A 67 -11.03 8.49 -9.04
C ALA A 67 -9.94 7.60 -9.67
N ARG A 68 -8.74 8.14 -9.78
CA ARG A 68 -7.56 7.34 -10.12
C ARG A 68 -7.28 6.35 -8.99
N GLY A 69 -6.99 5.10 -9.33
CA GLY A 69 -6.44 4.12 -8.41
C GLY A 69 -5.07 4.54 -7.87
N PHE A 70 -4.50 3.73 -6.99
CA PHE A 70 -3.19 3.96 -6.40
C PHE A 70 -3.09 5.26 -5.57
N MET A 71 -4.18 5.60 -4.87
CA MET A 71 -4.29 6.79 -4.01
C MET A 71 -5.02 6.50 -2.71
N SER A 72 -4.92 5.28 -2.19
CA SER A 72 -5.60 4.90 -0.96
C SER A 72 -4.87 5.34 0.29
N LEU A 73 -3.56 5.54 0.23
CA LEU A 73 -2.81 6.19 1.31
C LEU A 73 -3.28 7.63 1.52
N ILE A 74 -3.27 8.10 2.76
CA ILE A 74 -3.72 9.45 3.15
C ILE A 74 -2.51 10.39 3.23
N PRO A 75 -2.30 11.29 2.25
CA PRO A 75 -1.04 12.02 2.11
C PRO A 75 -0.62 12.86 3.32
N ASP A 76 -1.56 13.52 3.98
CA ASP A 76 -1.31 14.38 5.14
C ASP A 76 -1.05 13.62 6.45
N ARG A 77 -1.14 12.30 6.40
CA ARG A 77 -0.85 11.39 7.52
C ARG A 77 0.37 10.52 7.32
N LEU A 78 1.08 10.68 6.20
CA LEU A 78 2.25 9.85 5.89
C LEU A 78 3.45 10.21 6.77
N GLU A 79 4.15 9.16 7.21
CA GLU A 79 5.37 9.29 7.98
C GLU A 79 6.49 9.92 7.15
N GLU A 80 7.25 10.82 7.72
CA GLU A 80 8.41 11.44 7.08
C GLU A 80 9.56 10.44 6.88
N GLY A 81 10.42 10.72 5.90
CA GLY A 81 11.64 9.96 5.65
C GLY A 81 11.50 8.85 4.61
N ALA A 82 10.40 8.83 3.87
CA ALA A 82 10.23 8.00 2.68
C ALA A 82 9.77 8.86 1.49
N ARG A 83 9.99 8.34 0.28
CA ARG A 83 9.35 8.84 -0.94
C ARG A 83 8.11 8.02 -1.23
N TYR A 84 7.01 8.69 -1.54
CA TYR A 84 5.73 8.04 -1.81
C TYR A 84 5.33 8.19 -3.28
N VAL A 85 5.00 7.08 -3.91
CA VAL A 85 4.53 7.00 -5.29
C VAL A 85 3.04 6.73 -5.26
N LEU A 86 2.24 7.77 -5.53
CA LEU A 86 0.79 7.75 -5.45
C LEU A 86 0.17 8.17 -6.79
N GLY A 87 -1.04 7.72 -7.11
CA GLY A 87 -1.80 8.12 -8.28
C GLY A 87 -1.13 7.83 -9.61
N HIS A 88 -0.25 6.84 -9.64
CA HIS A 88 0.53 6.47 -10.82
C HIS A 88 -0.28 5.65 -11.82
N ALA A 89 0.22 5.53 -13.05
CA ALA A 89 -0.31 4.58 -14.02
C ALA A 89 0.26 3.16 -13.79
N TRP A 90 -0.45 2.13 -14.22
CA TRP A 90 0.01 0.74 -14.15
C TRP A 90 1.44 0.51 -14.67
N ALA A 91 1.81 1.21 -15.75
CA ALA A 91 3.15 1.11 -16.32
C ALA A 91 4.28 1.53 -15.35
N ARG A 92 3.97 2.29 -14.30
CA ARG A 92 4.95 2.76 -13.30
C ARG A 92 4.93 1.98 -11.99
N TYR A 93 4.08 0.98 -11.91
CA TYR A 93 3.84 0.17 -10.72
C TYR A 93 5.11 -0.47 -10.13
N VAL A 94 6.03 -0.87 -10.99
CA VAL A 94 7.29 -1.50 -10.62
C VAL A 94 8.51 -0.65 -10.96
N GLU A 95 8.33 0.60 -11.37
CA GLU A 95 9.42 1.47 -11.79
C GLU A 95 10.55 1.59 -10.73
N PRO A 96 10.25 1.74 -9.41
CA PRO A 96 11.31 1.77 -8.40
C PRO A 96 12.12 0.49 -8.34
N LEU A 97 11.50 -0.67 -8.61
CA LEU A 97 12.18 -1.95 -8.66
C LEU A 97 13.14 -2.03 -9.85
N THR A 98 12.72 -1.54 -11.02
CA THR A 98 13.58 -1.52 -12.23
C THR A 98 14.75 -0.54 -12.10
N GLN A 99 14.64 0.45 -11.25
CA GLN A 99 15.72 1.38 -10.91
C GLN A 99 16.74 0.80 -9.91
N GLY A 100 16.51 -0.40 -9.41
CA GLY A 100 17.32 -1.14 -8.47
C GLY A 100 16.94 -0.87 -7.01
N CYS A 101 16.60 -1.96 -6.31
CA CYS A 101 16.39 -1.99 -4.86
C CYS A 101 17.18 -3.15 -4.27
N ASP A 102 17.68 -2.97 -3.05
CA ASP A 102 18.37 -4.04 -2.30
C ASP A 102 17.34 -5.01 -1.67
N ALA A 103 16.15 -4.52 -1.36
CA ALA A 103 15.06 -5.32 -0.82
C ALA A 103 13.68 -4.76 -1.22
N VAL A 104 12.70 -5.67 -1.29
CA VAL A 104 11.28 -5.33 -1.43
C VAL A 104 10.53 -5.88 -0.23
N LEU A 105 9.76 -5.01 0.44
CA LEU A 105 8.79 -5.39 1.47
C LEU A 105 7.40 -5.34 0.84
N VAL A 106 6.70 -6.47 0.85
CA VAL A 106 5.31 -6.55 0.42
C VAL A 106 4.43 -6.45 1.66
N VAL A 107 3.58 -5.45 1.72
CA VAL A 107 2.78 -5.13 2.90
C VAL A 107 1.30 -5.03 2.52
N GLY A 108 0.44 -5.69 3.28
CA GLY A 108 -1.01 -5.64 3.09
C GLY A 108 -1.51 -6.29 1.78
N ALA A 109 -0.71 -7.11 1.13
CA ALA A 109 -1.11 -7.80 -0.09
C ALA A 109 -2.17 -8.87 0.19
N HIS A 110 -3.16 -8.94 -0.70
CA HIS A 110 -4.18 -9.99 -0.67
C HIS A 110 -3.66 -11.34 -1.19
N ALA A 111 -4.35 -12.41 -0.83
CA ALA A 111 -4.11 -13.72 -1.43
C ALA A 111 -4.64 -13.77 -2.88
N LYS A 112 -4.03 -14.59 -3.71
CA LYS A 112 -4.49 -14.76 -5.10
C LYS A 112 -5.89 -15.40 -5.16
N ALA A 113 -6.59 -15.20 -6.26
CA ALA A 113 -7.91 -15.79 -6.50
C ALA A 113 -7.91 -17.31 -6.27
N GLY A 114 -8.95 -17.81 -5.61
CA GLY A 114 -9.13 -19.23 -5.32
C GLY A 114 -8.32 -19.77 -4.13
N THR A 115 -7.61 -18.91 -3.38
CA THR A 115 -6.92 -19.33 -2.15
C THR A 115 -7.94 -19.73 -1.09
N PRO A 116 -7.93 -21.00 -0.60
CA PRO A 116 -8.84 -21.42 0.45
C PRO A 116 -8.64 -20.61 1.73
N GLY A 117 -9.72 -20.06 2.29
CA GLY A 117 -9.68 -19.22 3.49
C GLY A 117 -9.04 -17.85 3.31
N GLY A 118 -8.67 -17.48 2.08
CA GLY A 118 -8.13 -16.13 1.79
C GLY A 118 -9.19 -15.05 1.93
N VAL A 119 -8.93 -14.04 2.75
CA VAL A 119 -9.80 -12.87 2.87
C VAL A 119 -9.55 -11.95 1.68
N LEU A 120 -10.62 -11.49 1.02
CA LEU A 120 -10.59 -10.60 -0.15
C LEU A 120 -9.65 -11.09 -1.26
N SER A 121 -9.52 -12.40 -1.43
CA SER A 121 -8.65 -13.00 -2.44
C SER A 121 -9.18 -12.73 -3.86
N HIS A 122 -8.30 -12.27 -4.77
CA HIS A 122 -8.63 -11.96 -6.16
C HIS A 122 -7.36 -11.92 -7.02
N THR A 123 -7.51 -11.74 -8.35
CA THR A 123 -6.45 -11.69 -9.40
C THR A 123 -5.46 -12.87 -9.45
#